data_4fa085b51355a0eb5017c4d7f1e0ad09
#
_entry.id   4fa085b51355a0eb5017c4d7f1e0ad09
#
_cell.length_a   1.000
_cell.length_b   1.000
_cell.length_c   1.000
_cell.angle_alpha   90.00
_cell.angle_beta   90.00
_cell.angle_gamma   90.00
#
_symmetry.space_group_name_H-M   'P 1'
#
loop_
_entity.id
_entity.type
_entity.pdbx_description
1 polymer ?
#
loop_
_entity_poly.entity_id
_entity_poly.type
_entity_poly.pdbx_seq_one_letter_code
_entity_poly.pdbx_strand_id
1 'polypeptide(L)'
;MSLVPTSVSVISCREESSIYGCTISSLVSVNVQEENPEIVFVLKKQSLVGEKIRANNFFTINVLSIVQDEVAQKYSTARSLESILDSNWIVDGDFVEVLNSRITLNCKLLKIYDNHAADIFVGLVVKYFGDHSKSSLIYDARRYGRFQSN
;
A
#
# COMPACT_ATOMS: atom_id res chain seq x y z
N MET A 1 -0.95 16.19 12.02
CA MET A 1 -0.10 14.99 12.13
C MET A 1 0.91 14.84 10.98
N SER A 2 1.15 15.92 10.24
CA SER A 2 2.12 15.93 9.12
C SER A 2 3.59 16.11 9.55
N LEU A 3 3.86 16.17 10.85
CA LEU A 3 5.22 16.31 11.41
C LEU A 3 5.84 14.95 11.82
N VAL A 4 5.12 13.86 11.64
CA VAL A 4 5.65 12.52 11.89
C VAL A 4 6.11 11.96 10.55
N PRO A 5 7.41 11.76 10.33
CA PRO A 5 7.92 11.16 9.10
C PRO A 5 7.46 9.71 9.00
N THR A 6 6.94 9.34 7.84
CA THR A 6 6.42 7.99 7.58
C THR A 6 6.85 7.50 6.21
N SER A 7 6.98 6.19 6.04
CA SER A 7 7.11 5.60 4.71
C SER A 7 5.82 5.78 3.91
N VAL A 8 5.95 5.93 2.60
CA VAL A 8 4.82 6.07 1.69
C VAL A 8 4.57 4.75 0.99
N SER A 9 3.32 4.30 1.01
CA SER A 9 2.90 3.07 0.34
C SER A 9 1.65 3.28 -0.49
N VAL A 10 1.49 2.49 -1.54
CA VAL A 10 0.23 2.36 -2.28
C VAL A 10 -0.38 1.00 -1.95
N ILE A 11 -1.59 1.01 -1.41
CA ILE A 11 -2.41 -0.19 -1.30
C ILE A 11 -3.12 -0.39 -2.63
N SER A 12 -3.03 -1.58 -3.18
CA SER A 12 -3.67 -1.93 -4.45
C SER A 12 -4.47 -3.22 -4.35
N CYS A 13 -5.53 -3.30 -5.11
CA CYS A 13 -6.32 -4.50 -5.31
C CYS A 13 -6.93 -4.49 -6.72
N ARG A 14 -7.42 -5.63 -7.16
CA ARG A 14 -8.06 -5.76 -8.46
C ARG A 14 -9.46 -6.36 -8.34
N GLU A 15 -10.28 -6.04 -9.30
CA GLU A 15 -11.56 -6.69 -9.55
C GLU A 15 -11.70 -6.81 -11.08
N GLU A 16 -11.70 -8.03 -11.58
CA GLU A 16 -11.69 -8.33 -13.01
C GLU A 16 -10.52 -7.62 -13.74
N SER A 17 -10.82 -6.68 -14.65
CA SER A 17 -9.85 -5.89 -15.41
C SER A 17 -9.55 -4.51 -14.81
N SER A 18 -10.11 -4.20 -13.65
CA SER A 18 -9.92 -2.91 -12.97
C SER A 18 -8.95 -3.01 -11.80
N ILE A 19 -8.10 -2.00 -11.67
CA ILE A 19 -7.14 -1.84 -10.57
C ILE A 19 -7.54 -0.63 -9.73
N TYR A 20 -7.53 -0.82 -8.42
CA TYR A 20 -7.82 0.21 -7.44
C TYR A 20 -6.57 0.46 -6.60
N GLY A 21 -6.20 1.72 -6.43
CA GLY A 21 -5.03 2.12 -5.66
C GLY A 21 -5.32 3.27 -4.70
N CYS A 22 -4.65 3.27 -3.55
CA CYS A 22 -4.74 4.34 -2.56
C CYS A 22 -3.39 4.52 -1.87
N THR A 23 -2.90 5.76 -1.83
CA THR A 23 -1.68 6.11 -1.10
C THR A 23 -1.94 6.23 0.38
N ILE A 24 -1.10 5.59 1.17
CA ILE A 24 -1.15 5.61 2.63
C ILE A 24 0.22 5.95 3.24
N SER A 25 0.19 6.38 4.50
CA SER A 25 1.36 6.60 5.36
C SER A 25 1.21 5.92 6.74
N SER A 26 0.28 4.99 6.85
CA SER A 26 -0.15 4.38 8.13
C SER A 26 0.30 2.93 8.28
N LEU A 27 1.23 2.44 7.46
CA LEU A 27 1.68 1.05 7.48
C LEU A 27 2.52 0.76 8.72
N VAL A 28 2.15 -0.30 9.45
CA VAL A 28 2.88 -0.82 10.62
C VAL A 28 2.92 -2.34 10.56
N SER A 29 4.09 -2.93 10.84
CA SER A 29 4.21 -4.37 11.09
C SER A 29 3.80 -4.69 12.53
N VAL A 30 2.95 -5.67 12.70
CA VAL A 30 2.45 -6.13 14.02
C VAL A 30 3.18 -7.37 14.47
N ASN A 31 3.35 -8.32 13.56
CA ASN A 31 4.06 -9.55 13.79
C ASN A 31 5.04 -9.78 12.64
N VAL A 32 6.32 -9.94 12.99
CA VAL A 32 7.40 -10.19 12.03
C VAL A 32 7.93 -11.62 12.08
N GLN A 33 7.20 -12.54 12.72
CA GLN A 33 7.56 -13.95 12.73
C GLN A 33 7.46 -14.52 11.31
N GLU A 34 8.44 -15.30 10.90
CA GLU A 34 8.57 -15.79 9.52
C GLU A 34 7.36 -16.59 9.04
N GLU A 35 6.68 -17.31 9.93
CA GLU A 35 5.57 -18.17 9.56
C GLU A 35 4.25 -17.42 9.30
N ASN A 36 4.01 -16.28 9.96
CA ASN A 36 2.75 -15.54 9.84
C ASN A 36 2.97 -14.03 10.06
N PRO A 37 3.69 -13.35 9.18
CA PRO A 37 3.91 -11.91 9.32
C PRO A 37 2.61 -11.15 9.08
N GLU A 38 2.26 -10.30 10.05
CA GLU A 38 1.05 -9.49 10.03
C GLU A 38 1.38 -8.01 9.92
N ILE A 39 0.56 -7.30 9.16
CA ILE A 39 0.65 -5.86 8.98
C ILE A 39 -0.68 -5.17 9.25
N VAL A 40 -0.60 -3.92 9.63
CA VAL A 40 -1.77 -3.06 9.86
C VAL A 40 -1.63 -1.77 9.06
N PHE A 41 -2.74 -1.32 8.52
CA PHE A 41 -2.87 -0.01 7.89
C PHE A 41 -4.29 0.55 8.08
N VAL A 42 -4.44 1.84 7.79
CA VAL A 42 -5.70 2.56 8.00
C VAL A 42 -6.17 3.15 6.68
N LEU A 43 -7.44 2.98 6.37
CA LEU A 43 -8.13 3.63 5.25
C LEU A 43 -9.32 4.44 5.77
N LYS A 44 -9.62 5.54 5.09
CA LYS A 44 -10.84 6.29 5.36
C LYS A 44 -12.07 5.41 5.14
N LYS A 45 -13.13 5.65 5.89
CA LYS A 45 -14.39 4.88 5.87
C LYS A 45 -14.99 4.72 4.45
N GLN A 46 -14.84 5.73 3.62
CA GLN A 46 -15.39 5.78 2.26
C GLN A 46 -14.36 5.40 1.17
N SER A 47 -13.26 4.74 1.55
CA SER A 47 -12.24 4.32 0.60
C SER A 47 -12.79 3.25 -0.34
N LEU A 48 -12.72 3.52 -1.64
CA LEU A 48 -13.07 2.54 -2.67
C LEU A 48 -12.16 1.30 -2.60
N VAL A 49 -10.87 1.49 -2.36
CA VAL A 49 -9.92 0.39 -2.15
C VAL A 49 -10.32 -0.45 -0.94
N GLY A 50 -10.72 0.18 0.16
CA GLY A 50 -11.19 -0.52 1.35
C GLY A 50 -12.44 -1.37 1.08
N GLU A 51 -13.40 -0.86 0.29
CA GLU A 51 -14.57 -1.60 -0.17
C GLU A 51 -14.18 -2.84 -0.98
N LYS A 52 -13.25 -2.68 -1.93
CA LYS A 52 -12.78 -3.78 -2.79
C LYS A 52 -11.98 -4.84 -2.02
N ILE A 53 -11.18 -4.44 -1.06
CA ILE A 53 -10.47 -5.38 -0.16
C ILE A 53 -11.48 -6.21 0.66
N ARG A 54 -12.55 -5.59 1.17
CA ARG A 54 -13.62 -6.31 1.89
C ARG A 54 -14.29 -7.39 1.03
N ALA A 55 -14.51 -7.09 -0.24
CA ALA A 55 -15.14 -8.01 -1.18
C ALA A 55 -14.22 -9.16 -1.62
N ASN A 56 -12.95 -8.87 -1.90
CA ASN A 56 -12.02 -9.80 -2.55
C ASN A 56 -11.07 -10.52 -1.60
N ASN A 57 -10.86 -10.00 -0.39
CA ASN A 57 -9.94 -10.52 0.63
C ASN A 57 -8.45 -10.49 0.28
N PHE A 58 -8.06 -10.06 -0.91
CA PHE A 58 -6.67 -9.96 -1.35
C PHE A 58 -6.30 -8.52 -1.70
N PHE A 59 -5.07 -8.14 -1.36
CA PHE A 59 -4.54 -6.83 -1.67
C PHE A 59 -3.00 -6.85 -1.66
N THR A 60 -2.40 -5.83 -2.24
CA THR A 60 -0.96 -5.65 -2.26
C THR A 60 -0.59 -4.33 -1.58
N ILE A 61 0.46 -4.34 -0.78
CA ILE A 61 1.09 -3.15 -0.23
C ILE A 61 2.38 -2.91 -0.99
N ASN A 62 2.47 -1.77 -1.65
CA ASN A 62 3.64 -1.37 -2.41
C ASN A 62 4.33 -0.23 -1.67
N VAL A 63 5.41 -0.52 -0.94
CA VAL A 63 6.25 0.51 -0.30
C VAL A 63 7.07 1.18 -1.38
N LEU A 64 6.83 2.46 -1.60
CA LEU A 64 7.37 3.18 -2.74
C LEU A 64 8.87 3.47 -2.57
N SER A 65 9.58 3.44 -3.69
CA SER A 65 10.96 3.90 -3.79
C SER A 65 11.01 5.43 -3.95
N ILE A 66 12.18 6.01 -3.64
CA ILE A 66 12.40 7.46 -3.65
C ILE A 66 12.05 8.15 -4.99
N VAL A 67 12.08 7.42 -6.10
CA VAL A 67 11.77 7.96 -7.43
C VAL A 67 10.29 7.87 -7.79
N GLN A 68 9.42 7.46 -6.87
CA GLN A 68 8.00 7.21 -7.11
C GLN A 68 7.07 8.25 -6.45
N ASP A 69 7.52 9.47 -6.25
CA ASP A 69 6.70 10.56 -5.72
C ASP A 69 5.48 10.88 -6.61
N GLU A 70 5.61 10.80 -7.93
CA GLU A 70 4.48 10.95 -8.86
C GLU A 70 3.44 9.84 -8.68
N VAL A 71 3.87 8.61 -8.44
CA VAL A 71 2.97 7.48 -8.13
C VAL A 71 2.22 7.76 -6.83
N ALA A 72 2.93 8.22 -5.79
CA ALA A 72 2.31 8.58 -4.52
C ALA A 72 1.25 9.68 -4.69
N GLN A 73 1.53 10.70 -5.47
CA GLN A 73 0.59 11.80 -5.76
C GLN A 73 -0.62 11.30 -6.55
N LYS A 74 -0.41 10.47 -7.56
CA LYS A 74 -1.47 9.92 -8.41
C LYS A 74 -2.55 9.18 -7.60
N TYR A 75 -2.14 8.33 -6.65
CA TYR A 75 -3.06 7.55 -5.82
C TYR A 75 -3.44 8.20 -4.48
N SER A 76 -2.99 9.42 -4.22
CA SER A 76 -3.39 10.20 -3.05
C SER A 76 -4.77 10.84 -3.18
N THR A 77 -5.26 11.02 -4.39
CA THR A 77 -6.59 11.52 -4.69
C THR A 77 -7.60 10.37 -4.70
N ALA A 78 -8.67 10.52 -4.01
CA ALA A 78 -9.52 9.50 -3.42
C ALA A 78 -10.32 8.56 -4.35
N ARG A 79 -10.01 8.32 -5.59
CA ARG A 79 -10.72 7.36 -6.46
C ARG A 79 -9.89 6.97 -7.70
N SER A 80 -8.65 6.60 -7.52
CA SER A 80 -7.84 6.16 -8.65
C SER A 80 -8.27 4.76 -9.10
N LEU A 81 -9.03 4.71 -10.18
CA LEU A 81 -9.38 3.51 -10.91
C LEU A 81 -8.53 3.46 -12.17
N GLU A 82 -7.84 2.34 -12.39
CA GLU A 82 -7.06 2.13 -13.59
C GLU A 82 -7.35 0.78 -14.26
N SER A 83 -7.09 0.74 -15.55
CA SER A 83 -7.14 -0.51 -16.31
C SER A 83 -5.86 -1.32 -16.06
N ILE A 84 -5.98 -2.64 -16.05
CA ILE A 84 -4.85 -3.59 -16.02
C ILE A 84 -3.88 -3.37 -17.20
N LEU A 85 -4.31 -2.71 -18.25
CA LEU A 85 -3.50 -2.41 -19.43
C LEU A 85 -2.49 -1.26 -19.23
N ASP A 86 -2.53 -0.56 -18.08
CA ASP A 86 -1.53 0.45 -17.76
C ASP A 86 -0.19 -0.23 -17.42
N SER A 87 0.89 0.25 -18.05
CA SER A 87 2.25 -0.30 -17.96
C SER A 87 2.91 -0.21 -16.58
N ASN A 88 2.30 0.48 -15.63
CA ASN A 88 2.84 0.65 -14.28
C ASN A 88 2.49 -0.48 -13.30
N TRP A 89 1.70 -1.44 -13.73
CA TRP A 89 1.21 -2.53 -12.91
C TRP A 89 1.73 -3.89 -13.37
N ILE A 90 2.06 -4.72 -12.39
CA ILE A 90 2.34 -6.15 -12.58
C ILE A 90 1.17 -6.93 -11.97
N VAL A 91 0.59 -7.84 -12.73
CA VAL A 91 -0.48 -8.71 -12.25
C VAL A 91 0.10 -10.09 -11.93
N ASP A 92 -0.09 -10.55 -10.69
CA ASP A 92 0.30 -11.87 -10.20
C ASP A 92 -0.88 -12.53 -9.48
N GLY A 93 -1.68 -13.29 -10.22
CA GLY A 93 -2.90 -13.91 -9.72
C GLY A 93 -3.92 -12.87 -9.23
N ASP A 94 -4.25 -12.94 -7.95
CA ASP A 94 -5.16 -11.99 -7.28
C ASP A 94 -4.50 -10.67 -6.89
N PHE A 95 -3.17 -10.55 -7.07
CA PHE A 95 -2.38 -9.44 -6.63
C PHE A 95 -2.02 -8.49 -7.77
N VAL A 96 -1.88 -7.22 -7.43
CA VAL A 96 -1.49 -6.16 -8.38
C VAL A 96 -0.39 -5.34 -7.75
N GLU A 97 0.78 -5.39 -8.34
CA GLU A 97 1.99 -4.78 -7.84
C GLU A 97 2.34 -3.52 -8.63
N VAL A 98 2.75 -2.47 -7.94
CA VAL A 98 3.31 -1.27 -8.57
C VAL A 98 4.74 -1.56 -9.00
N LEU A 99 5.01 -1.42 -10.30
CA LEU A 99 6.34 -1.62 -10.87
C LEU A 99 7.36 -0.71 -10.18
N ASN A 100 8.56 -1.23 -9.89
CA ASN A 100 9.66 -0.51 -9.26
C ASN A 100 9.48 -0.10 -7.79
N SER A 101 8.49 -0.63 -7.08
CA SER A 101 8.40 -0.47 -5.64
C SER A 101 9.65 -1.00 -4.92
N ARG A 102 9.98 -0.42 -3.78
CA ARG A 102 11.06 -0.90 -2.93
C ARG A 102 10.73 -2.24 -2.27
N ILE A 103 9.50 -2.35 -1.76
CA ILE A 103 9.00 -3.56 -1.12
C ILE A 103 7.58 -3.79 -1.62
N THR A 104 7.27 -5.02 -1.96
CA THR A 104 5.93 -5.47 -2.31
C THR A 104 5.51 -6.56 -1.34
N LEU A 105 4.36 -6.39 -0.71
CA LEU A 105 3.75 -7.35 0.21
C LEU A 105 2.40 -7.77 -0.35
N ASN A 106 2.27 -9.01 -0.78
CA ASN A 106 1.02 -9.61 -1.21
C ASN A 106 0.31 -10.20 0.02
N CYS A 107 -0.89 -9.74 0.29
CA CYS A 107 -1.56 -9.95 1.56
C CYS A 107 -2.97 -10.53 1.39
N LYS A 108 -3.35 -11.35 2.39
CA LYS A 108 -4.72 -11.78 2.60
C LYS A 108 -5.32 -11.02 3.78
N LEU A 109 -6.54 -10.53 3.63
CA LEU A 109 -7.25 -9.86 4.70
C LEU A 109 -7.53 -10.84 5.85
N LEU A 110 -7.15 -10.47 7.07
CA LEU A 110 -7.46 -11.21 8.30
C LEU A 110 -8.64 -10.61 9.04
N LYS A 111 -8.59 -9.29 9.27
CA LYS A 111 -9.58 -8.61 10.09
C LYS A 111 -9.67 -7.13 9.75
N ILE A 112 -10.85 -6.57 9.99
CA ILE A 112 -11.08 -5.13 9.93
C ILE A 112 -11.69 -4.70 11.26
N TYR A 113 -11.12 -3.65 11.85
CA TYR A 113 -11.68 -2.98 13.01
C TYR A 113 -12.34 -1.69 12.55
N ASP A 114 -13.66 -1.64 12.75
CA ASP A 114 -14.45 -0.45 12.46
C ASP A 114 -14.15 0.64 13.49
N ASN A 115 -13.84 1.84 13.00
CA ASN A 115 -13.72 3.03 13.80
C ASN A 115 -14.59 4.15 13.17
N HIS A 116 -14.86 5.21 13.92
CA HIS A 116 -15.80 6.25 13.53
C HIS A 116 -15.44 6.96 12.20
N ALA A 117 -14.16 7.31 12.01
CA ALA A 117 -13.70 8.07 10.84
C ALA A 117 -12.91 7.24 9.82
N ALA A 118 -12.37 6.10 10.23
CA ALA A 118 -11.50 5.26 9.42
C ALA A 118 -11.59 3.81 9.88
N ASP A 119 -11.23 2.89 8.99
CA ASP A 119 -11.15 1.47 9.31
C ASP A 119 -9.70 1.02 9.39
N ILE A 120 -9.41 0.13 10.35
CA ILE A 120 -8.10 -0.47 10.56
C ILE A 120 -8.12 -1.86 9.93
N PHE A 121 -7.25 -2.08 8.96
CA PHE A 121 -7.11 -3.34 8.24
C PHE A 121 -5.92 -4.12 8.80
N VAL A 122 -6.14 -5.40 9.06
CA VAL A 122 -5.08 -6.35 9.43
C VAL A 122 -4.93 -7.36 8.32
N GLY A 123 -3.73 -7.51 7.79
CA GLY A 123 -3.42 -8.43 6.72
C GLY A 123 -2.31 -9.40 7.08
N LEU A 124 -2.44 -10.64 6.58
CA LEU A 124 -1.41 -11.65 6.59
C LEU A 124 -0.58 -11.51 5.31
N VAL A 125 0.73 -11.36 5.44
CA VAL A 125 1.63 -11.35 4.28
C VAL A 125 1.83 -12.80 3.80
N VAL A 126 1.43 -13.07 2.58
CA VAL A 126 1.53 -14.42 1.97
C VAL A 126 2.71 -14.55 1.02
N LYS A 127 3.18 -13.43 0.46
CA LYS A 127 4.34 -13.35 -0.41
C LYS A 127 4.94 -11.96 -0.29
N TYR A 128 6.26 -11.85 -0.32
CA TYR A 128 6.92 -10.55 -0.33
C TYR A 128 8.13 -10.53 -1.25
N PHE A 129 8.45 -9.35 -1.74
CA PHE A 129 9.66 -9.02 -2.46
C PHE A 129 10.22 -7.69 -1.96
N GLY A 130 11.52 -7.62 -1.77
CA GLY A 130 12.21 -6.39 -1.34
C GLY A 130 13.48 -6.16 -2.14
N ASP A 131 13.68 -4.91 -2.58
CA ASP A 131 14.90 -4.46 -3.25
C ASP A 131 15.69 -3.53 -2.32
N HIS A 132 16.73 -4.08 -1.70
CA HIS A 132 17.57 -3.35 -0.75
C HIS A 132 18.45 -2.27 -1.39
N SER A 133 18.59 -2.27 -2.72
CA SER A 133 19.32 -1.22 -3.46
C SER A 133 18.53 0.09 -3.55
N LYS A 134 17.22 0.06 -3.34
CA LYS A 134 16.34 1.23 -3.41
C LYS A 134 16.16 1.88 -2.03
N SER A 135 16.12 3.20 -2.00
CA SER A 135 15.70 3.97 -0.81
C SER A 135 14.19 4.13 -0.76
N SER A 136 13.61 4.19 0.44
CA SER A 136 12.18 4.44 0.62
C SER A 136 11.82 5.89 0.35
N LEU A 137 10.65 6.10 -0.23
CA LEU A 137 10.00 7.41 -0.25
C LEU A 137 9.45 7.70 1.16
N ILE A 138 9.80 8.86 1.70
CA ILE A 138 9.35 9.33 3.02
C ILE A 138 8.43 10.55 2.83
N TYR A 139 7.38 10.61 3.62
CA TYR A 139 6.51 11.77 3.73
C TYR A 139 6.74 12.44 5.07
N ASP A 140 7.20 13.68 5.05
CA ASP A 140 7.47 14.49 6.22
C ASP A 140 7.11 15.95 5.95
N ALA A 141 6.53 16.63 6.93
CA ALA A 141 6.14 18.03 6.87
C ALA A 141 5.42 18.43 5.55
N ARG A 142 4.52 17.57 5.06
CA ARG A 142 3.77 17.72 3.79
C ARG A 142 4.64 17.67 2.53
N ARG A 143 5.82 17.04 2.59
CA ARG A 143 6.73 16.87 1.46
C ARG A 143 7.16 15.42 1.33
N TYR A 144 7.41 15.00 0.10
CA TYR A 144 8.08 13.73 -0.19
C TYR A 144 9.59 13.93 -0.17
N GLY A 145 10.32 12.95 0.33
CA GLY A 145 11.77 13.00 0.42
C GLY A 145 12.39 11.64 0.70
N ARG A 146 13.66 11.66 1.07
CA ARG A 146 14.43 10.49 1.46
C ARG A 146 15.10 10.69 2.80
N PHE A 147 15.39 9.60 3.48
CA PHE A 147 16.29 9.61 4.62
C PHE A 147 17.73 9.87 4.13
N GLN A 148 18.41 10.82 4.73
CA GLN A 148 19.85 11.04 4.54
C GLN A 148 20.57 10.58 5.80
N SER A 149 21.38 9.51 5.67
CA SER A 149 22.37 9.18 6.70
C SER A 149 23.55 10.13 6.58
N ASN A 150 23.96 10.71 7.68
CA ASN A 150 25.20 11.46 7.75
C ASN A 150 26.41 10.53 7.58
#